data_4e49de9a6baca3ad6fa25bb6db4539c3
#
_entry.id   4e49de9a6baca3ad6fa25bb6db4539c3
#
_cell.length_a   1.000
_cell.length_b   1.000
_cell.length_c   1.000
_cell.angle_alpha   90.00
_cell.angle_beta   90.00
_cell.angle_gamma   90.00
#
_symmetry.space_group_name_H-M   'P 1'
#
loop_
_entity.id
_entity.type
_entity.pdbx_description
1 polymer ?
#
loop_
_entity_poly.entity_id
_entity_poly.type
_entity_poly.pdbx_seq_one_letter_code
_entity_poly.pdbx_strand_id
1 'polypeptide(L)'
;MLVDASGRDDAAVIRLSAERALVLTTDFFTPIVDDAYTFGQIAAANALSDVYAMGGRPLWCLNLVGWPREKLPLDLLGEVLRGGAETAARAGATILGGHSIDDPEPKYGLVVVGEVHPDRVTTNAGARAGDRLVLTKPIGTGIVATAIKKGAAGADAVAAATAAMTTLNDRAADAAREAGVRGATDVSGFGLLGHLGAMLAASGVSAEIWAGAVPRLTGVRRLAEEGHIAGGTRRNLDAASRTTAFDPALDEVERLILADAQTSGGLLLAVSPASAAQLTHALTSHKSLAAAIIGTVSTGDPGRITVRAGSAPT
;
A
#
# COMPACT_ATOMS: atom_id res chain seq x y z
N MET A 1 -17.04 17.61 -6.23
CA MET A 1 -16.05 16.82 -5.46
C MET A 1 -16.78 15.61 -4.90
N LEU A 2 -16.26 14.41 -5.07
CA LEU A 2 -16.77 13.17 -4.45
C LEU A 2 -15.93 12.78 -3.24
N VAL A 3 -14.62 12.90 -3.36
CA VAL A 3 -13.64 12.65 -2.30
C VAL A 3 -12.64 13.80 -2.28
N ASP A 4 -12.36 14.35 -1.10
CA ASP A 4 -11.41 15.43 -0.88
C ASP A 4 -10.45 15.10 0.30
N ALA A 5 -9.56 16.03 0.61
CA ALA A 5 -8.54 15.83 1.65
C ALA A 5 -9.12 15.66 3.08
N SER A 6 -10.41 15.96 3.32
CA SER A 6 -11.02 15.83 4.65
C SER A 6 -11.23 14.36 5.07
N GLY A 7 -11.47 13.46 4.08
CA GLY A 7 -11.69 12.03 4.29
C GLY A 7 -10.41 11.23 4.55
N ARG A 8 -9.23 11.83 4.29
CA ARG A 8 -7.93 11.12 4.34
C ARG A 8 -7.93 9.84 3.51
N ASP A 9 -8.66 9.87 2.39
CA ASP A 9 -8.62 8.81 1.39
C ASP A 9 -7.31 8.88 0.58
N ASP A 10 -7.00 7.82 -0.15
CA ASP A 10 -5.73 7.67 -0.87
C ASP A 10 -5.60 8.69 -2.01
N ALA A 11 -6.72 9.12 -2.63
CA ALA A 11 -6.72 10.13 -3.69
C ALA A 11 -7.97 11.02 -3.66
N ALA A 12 -7.88 12.19 -4.30
CA ALA A 12 -9.03 13.05 -4.56
C ALA A 12 -9.86 12.51 -5.73
N VAL A 13 -11.20 12.62 -5.64
CA VAL A 13 -12.10 12.19 -6.72
C VAL A 13 -13.06 13.33 -7.13
N ILE A 14 -13.00 13.69 -8.41
CA ILE A 14 -13.79 14.81 -8.99
C ILE A 14 -14.76 14.24 -10.03
N ARG A 15 -16.06 14.39 -9.80
CA ARG A 15 -17.08 14.01 -10.78
C ARG A 15 -17.02 14.92 -12.01
N LEU A 16 -16.96 14.33 -13.20
CA LEU A 16 -17.08 15.05 -14.48
C LEU A 16 -18.45 14.92 -15.10
N SER A 17 -19.09 13.73 -14.97
CA SER A 17 -20.42 13.44 -15.50
C SER A 17 -21.14 12.43 -14.61
N ALA A 18 -22.30 11.95 -15.05
CA ALA A 18 -23.02 10.86 -14.36
C ALA A 18 -22.21 9.55 -14.34
N GLU A 19 -21.36 9.32 -15.34
CA GLU A 19 -20.66 8.04 -15.56
C GLU A 19 -19.14 8.13 -15.33
N ARG A 20 -18.57 9.34 -15.21
CA ARG A 20 -17.13 9.56 -15.15
C ARG A 20 -16.73 10.47 -14.00
N ALA A 21 -15.70 10.05 -13.28
CA ALA A 21 -14.98 10.86 -12.31
C ALA A 21 -13.47 10.67 -12.49
N LEU A 22 -12.70 11.73 -12.23
CA LEU A 22 -11.24 11.66 -12.19
C LEU A 22 -10.77 11.34 -10.79
N VAL A 23 -9.75 10.50 -10.71
CA VAL A 23 -8.95 10.21 -9.51
C VAL A 23 -7.61 10.93 -9.68
N LEU A 24 -7.21 11.72 -8.68
CA LEU A 24 -5.97 12.51 -8.74
C LEU A 24 -5.16 12.26 -7.47
N THR A 25 -3.91 11.88 -7.67
CA THR A 25 -2.95 11.69 -6.59
C THR A 25 -1.55 12.12 -6.98
N THR A 26 -0.67 12.23 -6.00
CA THR A 26 0.76 12.46 -6.20
C THR A 26 1.54 11.79 -5.09
N ASP A 27 2.58 11.04 -5.47
CA ASP A 27 3.48 10.41 -4.53
C ASP A 27 4.92 10.38 -5.07
N PHE A 28 5.90 10.68 -4.22
CA PHE A 28 7.32 10.64 -4.56
C PHE A 28 8.16 10.48 -3.29
N PHE A 29 9.31 9.82 -3.42
CA PHE A 29 10.18 9.54 -2.28
C PHE A 29 11.65 9.34 -2.70
N THR A 30 12.53 9.21 -1.72
CA THR A 30 13.96 8.94 -1.91
C THR A 30 14.20 7.46 -2.19
N PRO A 31 15.31 7.08 -2.85
CA PRO A 31 15.62 5.67 -3.14
C PRO A 31 15.63 4.78 -1.90
N ILE A 32 15.02 3.61 -2.05
CA ILE A 32 14.95 2.55 -1.05
C ILE A 32 15.67 1.27 -1.49
N VAL A 33 16.13 1.26 -2.73
CA VAL A 33 17.00 0.24 -3.34
C VAL A 33 18.12 0.92 -4.11
N ASP A 34 19.23 0.23 -4.33
CA ASP A 34 20.41 0.81 -4.99
C ASP A 34 20.29 0.83 -6.51
N ASP A 35 19.53 -0.10 -7.10
CA ASP A 35 19.33 -0.15 -8.55
C ASP A 35 18.37 0.94 -9.02
N ALA A 36 18.88 1.85 -9.86
CA ALA A 36 18.16 3.04 -10.33
C ALA A 36 16.89 2.68 -11.13
N TYR A 37 16.98 1.68 -11.99
CA TYR A 37 15.82 1.20 -12.78
C TYR A 37 14.73 0.64 -11.87
N THR A 38 15.10 -0.23 -10.93
CA THR A 38 14.18 -0.81 -9.95
C THR A 38 13.56 0.26 -9.05
N PHE A 39 14.33 1.27 -8.63
CA PHE A 39 13.77 2.41 -7.88
C PHE A 39 12.68 3.12 -8.70
N GLY A 40 12.93 3.37 -9.98
CA GLY A 40 11.93 3.94 -10.88
C GLY A 40 10.66 3.10 -10.98
N GLN A 41 10.79 1.78 -11.07
CA GLN A 41 9.65 0.85 -11.08
C GLN A 41 8.83 0.92 -9.80
N ILE A 42 9.51 0.90 -8.64
CA ILE A 42 8.86 0.94 -7.33
C ILE A 42 8.12 2.27 -7.13
N ALA A 43 8.76 3.39 -7.46
CA ALA A 43 8.16 4.71 -7.30
C ALA A 43 6.90 4.88 -8.16
N ALA A 44 6.93 4.39 -9.39
CA ALA A 44 5.74 4.40 -10.25
C ALA A 44 4.65 3.46 -9.75
N ALA A 45 5.00 2.23 -9.32
CA ALA A 45 4.02 1.28 -8.79
C ALA A 45 3.33 1.83 -7.53
N ASN A 46 4.08 2.51 -6.67
CA ASN A 46 3.56 3.14 -5.46
C ASN A 46 2.59 4.28 -5.79
N ALA A 47 2.97 5.22 -6.67
CA ALA A 47 2.09 6.34 -7.04
C ALA A 47 0.81 5.91 -7.79
N LEU A 48 0.87 4.82 -8.55
CA LEU A 48 -0.30 4.25 -9.24
C LEU A 48 -1.26 3.54 -8.27
N SER A 49 -0.77 3.13 -7.09
CA SER A 49 -1.51 2.32 -6.12
C SER A 49 -2.75 3.04 -5.57
N ASP A 50 -2.65 4.33 -5.31
CA ASP A 50 -3.78 5.16 -4.83
C ASP A 50 -4.97 5.11 -5.79
N VAL A 51 -4.70 5.15 -7.10
CA VAL A 51 -5.77 5.07 -8.10
C VAL A 51 -6.48 3.72 -8.03
N TYR A 52 -5.73 2.64 -7.84
CA TYR A 52 -6.28 1.30 -7.67
C TYR A 52 -7.07 1.16 -6.37
N ALA A 53 -6.57 1.74 -5.26
CA ALA A 53 -7.28 1.76 -3.97
C ALA A 53 -8.64 2.47 -4.07
N MET A 54 -8.73 3.52 -4.90
CA MET A 54 -9.98 4.24 -5.17
C MET A 54 -10.90 3.53 -6.19
N GLY A 55 -10.57 2.30 -6.61
CA GLY A 55 -11.34 1.53 -7.60
C GLY A 55 -11.19 2.05 -9.04
N GLY A 56 -10.23 2.94 -9.27
CA GLY A 56 -9.98 3.61 -10.54
C GLY A 56 -9.02 2.84 -11.46
N ARG A 57 -8.89 3.35 -12.67
CA ARG A 57 -7.93 2.94 -13.69
C ARG A 57 -6.99 4.11 -14.01
N PRO A 58 -5.67 3.99 -13.87
CA PRO A 58 -4.72 5.01 -14.27
C PRO A 58 -4.83 5.34 -15.77
N LEU A 59 -4.69 6.62 -16.13
CA LEU A 59 -4.75 7.10 -17.51
C LEU A 59 -3.46 7.84 -17.90
N TRP A 60 -3.07 8.81 -17.09
CA TRP A 60 -1.96 9.72 -17.39
C TRP A 60 -1.11 9.95 -16.16
N CYS A 61 0.18 10.17 -16.42
CA CYS A 61 1.14 10.48 -15.37
C CYS A 61 2.02 11.67 -15.76
N LEU A 62 2.50 12.39 -14.73
CA LEU A 62 3.57 13.37 -14.85
C LEU A 62 4.70 12.99 -13.90
N ASN A 63 5.94 13.00 -14.38
CA ASN A 63 7.12 12.75 -13.57
C ASN A 63 7.36 13.90 -12.57
N LEU A 64 7.69 13.55 -11.34
CA LEU A 64 8.24 14.46 -10.33
C LEU A 64 9.67 14.02 -10.02
N VAL A 65 10.64 14.91 -10.25
CA VAL A 65 12.06 14.58 -10.12
C VAL A 65 12.78 15.63 -9.29
N GLY A 66 13.43 15.20 -8.20
CA GLY A 66 14.49 15.92 -7.54
C GLY A 66 15.80 15.18 -7.82
N TRP A 67 16.84 15.87 -8.37
CA TRP A 67 18.07 15.18 -8.76
C TRP A 67 19.33 15.95 -8.38
N PRO A 68 20.28 15.33 -7.66
CA PRO A 68 21.55 15.96 -7.29
C PRO A 68 22.56 15.84 -8.43
N ARG A 69 22.39 16.62 -9.50
CA ARG A 69 23.18 16.55 -10.74
C ARG A 69 24.68 16.69 -10.57
N GLU A 70 25.12 17.34 -9.47
CA GLU A 70 26.54 17.48 -9.16
C GLU A 70 27.12 16.22 -8.47
N LYS A 71 26.27 15.34 -7.93
CA LYS A 71 26.68 14.13 -7.19
C LYS A 71 26.40 12.84 -7.94
N LEU A 72 25.33 12.81 -8.73
CA LEU A 72 24.88 11.62 -9.46
C LEU A 72 24.79 11.91 -10.96
N PRO A 73 25.31 11.00 -11.81
CA PRO A 73 25.25 11.15 -13.26
C PRO A 73 23.80 11.10 -13.77
N LEU A 74 23.53 11.82 -14.87
CA LEU A 74 22.20 11.86 -15.49
C LEU A 74 21.79 10.51 -16.11
N ASP A 75 22.73 9.64 -16.44
CA ASP A 75 22.44 8.30 -16.94
C ASP A 75 21.67 7.47 -15.91
N LEU A 76 21.98 7.62 -14.61
CA LEU A 76 21.18 6.98 -13.55
C LEU A 76 19.76 7.55 -13.49
N LEU A 77 19.57 8.85 -13.70
CA LEU A 77 18.23 9.43 -13.83
C LEU A 77 17.52 8.85 -15.04
N GLY A 78 18.21 8.65 -16.15
CA GLY A 78 17.67 7.97 -17.33
C GLY A 78 17.11 6.58 -17.00
N GLU A 79 17.83 5.79 -16.20
CA GLU A 79 17.37 4.47 -15.74
C GLU A 79 16.15 4.57 -14.80
N VAL A 80 16.12 5.55 -13.87
CA VAL A 80 14.95 5.79 -13.01
C VAL A 80 13.71 6.09 -13.87
N LEU A 81 13.83 7.02 -14.81
CA LEU A 81 12.74 7.42 -15.70
C LEU A 81 12.26 6.25 -16.58
N ARG A 82 13.19 5.42 -17.07
CA ARG A 82 12.90 4.23 -17.87
C ARG A 82 12.08 3.22 -17.03
N GLY A 83 12.52 2.94 -15.80
CA GLY A 83 11.79 2.04 -14.88
C GLY A 83 10.37 2.54 -14.60
N GLY A 84 10.22 3.84 -14.36
CA GLY A 84 8.92 4.49 -14.15
C GLY A 84 8.02 4.41 -15.40
N ALA A 85 8.57 4.72 -16.57
CA ALA A 85 7.83 4.69 -17.83
C ALA A 85 7.31 3.28 -18.19
N GLU A 86 8.16 2.27 -18.05
CA GLU A 86 7.76 0.88 -18.31
C GLU A 86 6.69 0.40 -17.32
N THR A 87 6.76 0.84 -16.06
CA THR A 87 5.73 0.51 -15.06
C THR A 87 4.42 1.21 -15.35
N ALA A 88 4.43 2.50 -15.72
CA ALA A 88 3.24 3.22 -16.15
C ALA A 88 2.60 2.57 -17.40
N ALA A 89 3.42 2.16 -18.37
CA ALA A 89 2.94 1.46 -19.56
C ALA A 89 2.28 0.11 -19.22
N ARG A 90 2.83 -0.67 -18.29
CA ARG A 90 2.20 -1.90 -17.79
C ARG A 90 0.84 -1.64 -17.13
N ALA A 91 0.68 -0.50 -16.47
CA ALA A 91 -0.58 -0.05 -15.88
C ALA A 91 -1.58 0.49 -16.92
N GLY A 92 -1.20 0.54 -18.21
CA GLY A 92 -1.99 1.17 -19.28
C GLY A 92 -2.02 2.69 -19.20
N ALA A 93 -1.12 3.32 -18.44
CA ALA A 93 -1.02 4.77 -18.29
C ALA A 93 0.10 5.34 -19.17
N THR A 94 -0.08 6.59 -19.60
CA THR A 94 0.91 7.30 -20.41
C THR A 94 1.56 8.42 -19.61
N ILE A 95 2.90 8.48 -19.61
CA ILE A 95 3.63 9.64 -19.07
C ILE A 95 3.59 10.77 -20.10
N LEU A 96 2.99 11.90 -19.72
CA LEU A 96 2.79 13.06 -20.61
C LEU A 96 3.90 14.12 -20.48
N GLY A 97 4.77 13.99 -19.48
CA GLY A 97 5.81 14.96 -19.18
C GLY A 97 6.13 14.97 -17.69
N GLY A 98 6.40 16.13 -17.15
CA GLY A 98 6.70 16.28 -15.73
C GLY A 98 7.58 17.49 -15.45
N HIS A 99 8.16 17.54 -14.24
CA HIS A 99 9.05 18.58 -13.80
C HIS A 99 10.25 18.02 -13.05
N SER A 100 11.42 18.65 -13.23
CA SER A 100 12.64 18.30 -12.51
C SER A 100 13.24 19.52 -11.85
N ILE A 101 13.77 19.34 -10.64
CA ILE A 101 14.51 20.35 -9.91
C ILE A 101 15.87 19.81 -9.48
N ASP A 102 16.82 20.71 -9.25
CA ASP A 102 18.05 20.38 -8.55
C ASP A 102 17.77 20.20 -7.06
N ASP A 103 18.15 19.06 -6.49
CA ASP A 103 17.85 18.71 -5.10
C ASP A 103 19.06 17.95 -4.52
N PRO A 104 19.47 18.19 -3.28
CA PRO A 104 20.63 17.52 -2.67
C PRO A 104 20.46 15.99 -2.52
N GLU A 105 19.23 15.47 -2.60
CA GLU A 105 18.88 14.06 -2.53
C GLU A 105 18.04 13.65 -3.74
N PRO A 106 18.32 12.48 -4.36
CA PRO A 106 17.47 12.00 -5.45
C PRO A 106 16.04 11.70 -4.93
N LYS A 107 15.05 12.17 -5.67
CA LYS A 107 13.62 11.92 -5.44
C LYS A 107 12.95 11.63 -6.76
N TYR A 108 12.07 10.67 -6.77
CA TYR A 108 11.28 10.35 -7.94
C TYR A 108 9.88 9.85 -7.54
N GLY A 109 8.93 10.18 -8.37
CA GLY A 109 7.56 9.70 -8.28
C GLY A 109 6.69 10.31 -9.36
N LEU A 110 5.39 10.17 -9.22
CA LEU A 110 4.43 10.57 -10.23
C LEU A 110 3.30 11.42 -9.63
N VAL A 111 2.80 12.36 -10.40
CA VAL A 111 1.39 12.73 -10.36
C VAL A 111 0.65 11.72 -11.20
N VAL A 112 -0.46 11.17 -10.71
CA VAL A 112 -1.27 10.21 -11.44
C VAL A 112 -2.70 10.74 -11.59
N VAL A 113 -3.22 10.68 -12.80
CA VAL A 113 -4.62 10.94 -13.13
C VAL A 113 -5.24 9.63 -13.59
N GLY A 114 -6.27 9.20 -12.87
CA GLY A 114 -7.07 8.02 -13.20
C GLY A 114 -8.52 8.36 -13.46
N GLU A 115 -9.29 7.34 -13.80
CA GLU A 115 -10.73 7.42 -14.05
C GLU A 115 -11.46 6.34 -13.26
N VAL A 116 -12.62 6.68 -12.72
CA VAL A 116 -13.53 5.77 -12.05
C VAL A 116 -14.98 6.13 -12.35
N HIS A 117 -15.88 5.14 -12.36
CA HIS A 117 -17.31 5.44 -12.36
C HIS A 117 -17.73 6.01 -11.01
N PRO A 118 -18.47 7.13 -10.91
CA PRO A 118 -18.83 7.76 -9.65
C PRO A 118 -19.46 6.85 -8.60
N ASP A 119 -20.26 5.87 -9.04
CA ASP A 119 -20.96 4.93 -8.14
C ASP A 119 -20.10 3.70 -7.78
N ARG A 120 -18.85 3.62 -8.27
CA ARG A 120 -17.91 2.51 -8.04
C ARG A 120 -16.65 2.96 -7.31
N VAL A 121 -16.63 4.18 -6.81
CA VAL A 121 -15.51 4.68 -6.00
C VAL A 121 -15.42 3.84 -4.72
N THR A 122 -14.24 3.29 -4.47
CA THR A 122 -13.90 2.69 -3.19
C THR A 122 -13.26 3.74 -2.30
N THR A 123 -13.52 3.71 -1.00
CA THR A 123 -13.05 4.71 -0.04
C THR A 123 -12.70 4.08 1.31
N ASN A 124 -11.97 4.82 2.13
CA ASN A 124 -11.77 4.49 3.53
C ASN A 124 -13.10 4.35 4.31
N ALA A 125 -14.13 5.10 3.95
CA ALA A 125 -15.44 5.10 4.61
C ALA A 125 -16.36 3.93 4.18
N GLY A 126 -15.86 2.99 3.39
CA GLY A 126 -16.68 1.92 2.80
C GLY A 126 -16.83 0.65 3.62
N ALA A 127 -16.07 0.46 4.71
CA ALA A 127 -16.11 -0.75 5.53
C ALA A 127 -17.37 -0.82 6.39
N ARG A 128 -17.90 -2.03 6.61
CA ARG A 128 -19.11 -2.28 7.40
C ARG A 128 -18.89 -3.39 8.42
N ALA A 129 -19.57 -3.29 9.56
CA ALA A 129 -19.55 -4.37 10.55
C ALA A 129 -19.96 -5.71 9.94
N GLY A 130 -19.19 -6.75 10.19
CA GLY A 130 -19.31 -8.08 9.60
C GLY A 130 -18.39 -8.33 8.42
N ASP A 131 -17.85 -7.29 7.75
CA ASP A 131 -16.93 -7.45 6.62
C ASP A 131 -15.67 -8.22 7.03
N ARG A 132 -15.11 -8.95 6.08
CA ARG A 132 -13.78 -9.58 6.16
C ARG A 132 -12.74 -8.62 5.67
N LEU A 133 -11.62 -8.53 6.38
CA LEU A 133 -10.45 -7.75 5.98
C LEU A 133 -9.49 -8.66 5.19
N VAL A 134 -9.22 -8.31 3.94
CA VAL A 134 -8.35 -9.08 3.05
C VAL A 134 -7.15 -8.24 2.66
N LEU A 135 -5.93 -8.81 2.81
CA LEU A 135 -4.68 -8.18 2.41
C LEU A 135 -4.11 -8.85 1.16
N THR A 136 -3.68 -8.05 0.17
CA THR A 136 -3.34 -8.53 -1.18
C THR A 136 -1.85 -8.65 -1.47
N LYS A 137 -0.98 -8.14 -0.59
CA LYS A 137 0.48 -8.36 -0.61
C LYS A 137 1.00 -8.63 0.80
N PRO A 138 2.14 -9.33 0.95
CA PRO A 138 2.79 -9.47 2.23
C PRO A 138 3.38 -8.15 2.72
N ILE A 139 3.46 -7.97 4.05
CA ILE A 139 4.10 -6.82 4.70
C ILE A 139 5.57 -7.12 5.04
N GLY A 140 6.34 -6.05 5.34
CA GLY A 140 7.73 -6.13 5.78
C GLY A 140 8.72 -5.41 4.86
N THR A 141 8.25 -4.63 3.89
CA THR A 141 9.11 -3.94 2.91
C THR A 141 10.02 -2.91 3.58
N GLY A 142 9.57 -2.20 4.63
CA GLY A 142 10.36 -1.22 5.36
C GLY A 142 11.49 -1.85 6.18
N ILE A 143 11.22 -3.00 6.81
CA ILE A 143 12.24 -3.80 7.53
C ILE A 143 13.30 -4.28 6.56
N VAL A 144 12.89 -4.87 5.42
CA VAL A 144 13.84 -5.36 4.40
C VAL A 144 14.63 -4.20 3.78
N ALA A 145 13.99 -3.09 3.42
CA ALA A 145 14.68 -1.91 2.89
C ALA A 145 15.70 -1.33 3.88
N THR A 146 15.37 -1.34 5.19
CA THR A 146 16.31 -0.93 6.24
C THR A 146 17.52 -1.88 6.34
N ALA A 147 17.28 -3.18 6.18
CA ALA A 147 18.35 -4.18 6.16
C ALA A 147 19.21 -4.08 4.88
N ILE A 148 18.63 -3.80 3.71
CA ILE A 148 19.35 -3.54 2.45
C ILE A 148 20.32 -2.37 2.67
N LYS A 149 19.84 -1.23 3.17
CA LYS A 149 20.64 -0.04 3.43
C LYS A 149 21.82 -0.29 4.39
N LYS A 150 21.73 -1.31 5.27
CA LYS A 150 22.79 -1.71 6.20
C LYS A 150 23.63 -2.89 5.70
N GLY A 151 23.39 -3.38 4.47
CA GLY A 151 24.10 -4.54 3.92
C GLY A 151 23.80 -5.86 4.62
N ALA A 152 22.67 -5.97 5.34
CA ALA A 152 22.30 -7.13 6.16
C ALA A 152 21.19 -8.00 5.54
N ALA A 153 20.55 -7.56 4.45
CA ALA A 153 19.51 -8.32 3.77
C ALA A 153 20.13 -9.42 2.88
N GLY A 154 19.68 -10.66 3.06
CA GLY A 154 20.05 -11.76 2.15
C GLY A 154 19.36 -11.62 0.78
N ALA A 155 19.94 -12.22 -0.25
CA ALA A 155 19.46 -12.12 -1.64
C ALA A 155 17.96 -12.49 -1.79
N ASP A 156 17.49 -13.52 -1.12
CA ASP A 156 16.09 -13.97 -1.20
C ASP A 156 15.13 -12.91 -0.61
N ALA A 157 15.50 -12.26 0.51
CA ALA A 157 14.69 -11.20 1.10
C ALA A 157 14.66 -9.96 0.21
N VAL A 158 15.80 -9.58 -0.40
CA VAL A 158 15.89 -8.49 -1.38
C VAL A 158 14.99 -8.78 -2.59
N ALA A 159 15.11 -9.98 -3.17
CA ALA A 159 14.30 -10.38 -4.32
C ALA A 159 12.80 -10.37 -4.01
N ALA A 160 12.40 -10.92 -2.85
CA ALA A 160 10.99 -10.96 -2.43
C ALA A 160 10.42 -9.55 -2.20
N ALA A 161 11.16 -8.67 -1.53
CA ALA A 161 10.73 -7.29 -1.30
C ALA A 161 10.65 -6.50 -2.60
N THR A 162 11.66 -6.62 -3.47
CA THR A 162 11.66 -5.98 -4.79
C THR A 162 10.47 -6.43 -5.63
N ALA A 163 10.20 -7.74 -5.69
CA ALA A 163 9.04 -8.28 -6.40
C ALA A 163 7.73 -7.74 -5.84
N ALA A 164 7.58 -7.66 -4.51
CA ALA A 164 6.39 -7.10 -3.87
C ALA A 164 6.20 -5.62 -4.22
N MET A 165 7.26 -4.82 -4.15
CA MET A 165 7.21 -3.38 -4.39
C MET A 165 7.02 -3.01 -5.87
N THR A 166 7.54 -3.80 -6.83
CA THR A 166 7.38 -3.56 -8.27
C THR A 166 6.10 -4.13 -8.87
N THR A 167 5.36 -4.96 -8.10
CA THR A 167 4.07 -5.51 -8.51
C THR A 167 2.99 -4.45 -8.39
N LEU A 168 2.24 -4.21 -9.46
CA LEU A 168 1.08 -3.32 -9.47
C LEU A 168 -0.07 -3.91 -8.64
N ASN A 169 -0.94 -3.05 -8.13
CA ASN A 169 -2.18 -3.43 -7.46
C ASN A 169 -3.37 -3.55 -8.42
N ASP A 170 -3.13 -3.49 -9.75
CA ASP A 170 -4.12 -3.57 -10.82
C ASP A 170 -5.02 -4.80 -10.71
N ARG A 171 -4.41 -5.99 -10.61
CA ARG A 171 -5.13 -7.27 -10.51
C ARG A 171 -5.92 -7.41 -9.22
N ALA A 172 -5.40 -6.85 -8.12
CA ALA A 172 -6.12 -6.82 -6.85
C ALA A 172 -7.33 -5.89 -6.92
N ALA A 173 -7.21 -4.74 -7.59
CA ALA A 173 -8.31 -3.81 -7.82
C ALA A 173 -9.38 -4.42 -8.73
N ASP A 174 -8.99 -5.19 -9.76
CA ASP A 174 -9.93 -5.92 -10.61
C ASP A 174 -10.73 -6.95 -9.81
N ALA A 175 -10.05 -7.76 -8.99
CA ALA A 175 -10.70 -8.73 -8.11
C ALA A 175 -11.63 -8.06 -7.08
N ALA A 176 -11.21 -6.92 -6.51
CA ALA A 176 -12.03 -6.13 -5.59
C ALA A 176 -13.32 -5.61 -6.26
N ARG A 177 -13.20 -5.14 -7.50
CA ARG A 177 -14.35 -4.66 -8.29
C ARG A 177 -15.32 -5.80 -8.62
N GLU A 178 -14.83 -6.98 -9.01
CA GLU A 178 -15.64 -8.17 -9.28
C GLU A 178 -16.41 -8.64 -8.04
N ALA A 179 -15.79 -8.53 -6.85
CA ALA A 179 -16.41 -8.91 -5.58
C ALA A 179 -17.30 -7.81 -4.96
N GLY A 180 -17.40 -6.63 -5.60
CA GLY A 180 -18.23 -5.52 -5.13
C GLY A 180 -17.68 -4.86 -3.85
N VAL A 181 -16.37 -4.84 -3.67
CA VAL A 181 -15.70 -4.16 -2.55
C VAL A 181 -16.01 -2.67 -2.59
N ARG A 182 -16.28 -2.08 -1.42
CA ARG A 182 -16.53 -0.64 -1.24
C ARG A 182 -15.55 0.04 -0.31
N GLY A 183 -15.03 -0.68 0.69
CA GLY A 183 -13.99 -0.23 1.60
C GLY A 183 -12.63 -0.73 1.14
N ALA A 184 -11.73 0.18 0.76
CA ALA A 184 -10.38 -0.14 0.33
C ALA A 184 -9.40 0.99 0.67
N THR A 185 -8.16 0.63 0.93
CA THR A 185 -6.99 1.52 0.96
C THR A 185 -5.78 0.71 0.54
N ASP A 186 -4.72 1.35 0.07
CA ASP A 186 -3.43 0.67 -0.04
C ASP A 186 -2.65 0.79 1.28
N VAL A 187 -1.74 -0.15 1.52
CA VAL A 187 -0.93 -0.16 2.74
C VAL A 187 0.45 0.39 2.43
N SER A 188 0.70 1.65 2.80
CA SER A 188 1.95 2.35 2.51
C SER A 188 2.66 2.85 3.78
N GLY A 189 3.12 4.06 3.84
CA GLY A 189 4.03 4.59 4.85
C GLY A 189 3.56 4.51 6.31
N PHE A 190 2.25 4.50 6.57
CA PHE A 190 1.70 4.37 7.93
C PHE A 190 1.57 2.91 8.40
N GLY A 191 1.91 1.93 7.55
CA GLY A 191 1.84 0.51 7.86
C GLY A 191 0.42 -0.01 7.98
N LEU A 192 0.28 -1.33 8.14
CA LEU A 192 -1.03 -1.98 8.19
C LEU A 192 -1.95 -1.38 9.27
N LEU A 193 -1.43 -1.18 10.48
CA LEU A 193 -2.24 -0.69 11.60
C LEU A 193 -2.70 0.77 11.39
N GLY A 194 -1.87 1.62 10.79
CA GLY A 194 -2.20 3.01 10.52
C GLY A 194 -3.29 3.14 9.46
N HIS A 195 -3.15 2.43 8.32
CA HIS A 195 -4.14 2.45 7.24
C HIS A 195 -5.45 1.78 7.66
N LEU A 196 -5.40 0.63 8.36
CA LEU A 196 -6.60 0.02 8.93
C LEU A 196 -7.31 0.96 9.90
N GLY A 197 -6.57 1.59 10.82
CA GLY A 197 -7.14 2.55 11.77
C GLY A 197 -7.84 3.72 11.09
N ALA A 198 -7.26 4.26 10.01
CA ALA A 198 -7.88 5.31 9.21
C ALA A 198 -9.18 4.84 8.54
N MET A 199 -9.16 3.66 7.89
CA MET A 199 -10.35 3.05 7.28
C MET A 199 -11.46 2.86 8.30
N LEU A 200 -11.15 2.31 9.47
CA LEU A 200 -12.14 2.04 10.52
C LEU A 200 -12.72 3.34 11.11
N ALA A 201 -11.88 4.35 11.31
CA ALA A 201 -12.34 5.65 11.80
C ALA A 201 -13.27 6.33 10.79
N ALA A 202 -12.91 6.35 9.51
CA ALA A 202 -13.72 6.90 8.44
C ALA A 202 -15.06 6.16 8.26
N SER A 203 -15.06 4.84 8.49
CA SER A 203 -16.25 3.98 8.40
C SER A 203 -17.12 3.96 9.65
N GLY A 204 -16.68 4.55 10.76
CA GLY A 204 -17.40 4.54 12.04
C GLY A 204 -17.48 3.17 12.71
N VAL A 205 -16.45 2.32 12.52
CA VAL A 205 -16.42 0.91 12.97
C VAL A 205 -15.10 0.58 13.67
N SER A 206 -15.02 -0.63 14.21
CA SER A 206 -13.81 -1.25 14.79
C SER A 206 -13.45 -2.54 14.06
N ALA A 207 -12.32 -3.15 14.39
CA ALA A 207 -11.95 -4.46 13.84
C ALA A 207 -11.15 -5.32 14.82
N GLU A 208 -11.20 -6.62 14.55
CA GLU A 208 -10.28 -7.61 15.12
C GLU A 208 -9.45 -8.20 13.98
N ILE A 209 -8.11 -8.25 14.16
CA ILE A 209 -7.18 -8.90 13.22
C ILE A 209 -6.36 -9.98 13.94
N TRP A 210 -5.93 -10.98 13.18
CA TRP A 210 -5.10 -12.09 13.69
C TRP A 210 -3.69 -11.96 13.16
N ALA A 211 -2.73 -11.73 14.05
CA ALA A 211 -1.33 -11.52 13.71
C ALA A 211 -0.74 -12.66 12.85
N GLY A 212 -1.10 -13.91 13.17
CA GLY A 212 -0.64 -15.08 12.43
C GLY A 212 -1.29 -15.26 11.04
N ALA A 213 -2.35 -14.50 10.73
CA ALA A 213 -2.99 -14.52 9.41
C ALA A 213 -2.40 -13.44 8.47
N VAL A 214 -1.66 -12.47 9.00
CA VAL A 214 -1.05 -11.40 8.20
C VAL A 214 0.13 -11.96 7.40
N PRO A 215 0.09 -11.96 6.05
CA PRO A 215 1.18 -12.44 5.22
C PRO A 215 2.41 -11.55 5.34
N ARG A 216 3.60 -12.15 5.37
CA ARG A 216 4.88 -11.47 5.57
C ARG A 216 5.90 -11.90 4.54
N LEU A 217 6.79 -11.00 4.20
CA LEU A 217 7.96 -11.32 3.38
C LEU A 217 8.89 -12.29 4.12
N THR A 218 9.54 -13.15 3.39
CA THR A 218 10.49 -14.13 3.95
C THR A 218 11.62 -13.41 4.70
N GLY A 219 11.93 -13.90 5.92
CA GLY A 219 13.02 -13.38 6.75
C GLY A 219 12.71 -12.10 7.53
N VAL A 220 11.53 -11.49 7.36
CA VAL A 220 11.17 -10.21 8.05
C VAL A 220 11.30 -10.34 9.56
N ARG A 221 10.81 -11.43 10.17
CA ARG A 221 10.89 -11.59 11.63
C ARG A 221 12.35 -11.61 12.12
N ARG A 222 13.22 -12.38 11.47
CA ARG A 222 14.65 -12.42 11.81
C ARG A 222 15.31 -11.04 11.68
N LEU A 223 15.06 -10.34 10.56
CA LEU A 223 15.60 -8.99 10.35
C LEU A 223 15.09 -7.99 11.40
N ALA A 224 13.83 -8.10 11.81
CA ALA A 224 13.28 -7.28 12.90
C ALA A 224 13.94 -7.58 14.26
N GLU A 225 14.16 -8.86 14.60
CA GLU A 225 14.88 -9.30 15.80
C GLU A 225 16.34 -8.80 15.80
N GLU A 226 16.98 -8.72 14.64
CA GLU A 226 18.31 -8.14 14.43
C GLU A 226 18.30 -6.59 14.50
N GLY A 227 17.15 -5.95 14.71
CA GLY A 227 17.02 -4.51 14.89
C GLY A 227 17.01 -3.68 13.61
N HIS A 228 16.68 -4.29 12.45
CA HIS A 228 16.51 -3.58 11.18
C HIS A 228 15.13 -2.90 11.09
N ILE A 229 14.84 -2.03 12.05
CA ILE A 229 13.58 -1.29 12.16
C ILE A 229 13.78 0.16 11.75
N ALA A 230 12.97 0.64 10.80
CA ALA A 230 12.97 2.04 10.39
C ALA A 230 12.40 2.95 11.50
N GLY A 231 12.88 4.19 11.55
CA GLY A 231 12.30 5.18 12.47
C GLY A 231 10.82 5.45 12.22
N GLY A 232 10.37 5.36 10.97
CA GLY A 232 8.96 5.43 10.60
C GLY A 232 8.12 4.33 11.25
N THR A 233 8.59 3.10 11.22
CA THR A 233 7.93 1.93 11.84
C THR A 233 7.71 2.11 13.35
N ARG A 234 8.71 2.64 14.06
CA ARG A 234 8.57 2.93 15.51
C ARG A 234 7.52 4.02 15.76
N ARG A 235 7.56 5.11 15.00
CA ARG A 235 6.52 6.16 15.09
C ARG A 235 5.12 5.64 14.76
N ASN A 236 5.01 4.75 13.79
CA ASN A 236 3.75 4.11 13.44
C ASN A 236 3.22 3.25 14.60
N LEU A 237 4.08 2.45 15.25
CA LEU A 237 3.68 1.65 16.40
C LEU A 237 3.23 2.54 17.56
N ASP A 238 3.97 3.60 17.87
CA ASP A 238 3.61 4.55 18.93
C ASP A 238 2.25 5.21 18.67
N ALA A 239 2.00 5.62 17.43
CA ALA A 239 0.73 6.21 17.02
C ALA A 239 -0.43 5.20 17.10
N ALA A 240 -0.23 4.01 16.52
CA ALA A 240 -1.24 2.94 16.48
C ALA A 240 -1.57 2.41 17.88
N SER A 241 -0.62 2.37 18.80
CA SER A 241 -0.82 1.87 20.19
C SER A 241 -1.88 2.65 20.97
N ARG A 242 -2.23 3.86 20.52
CA ARG A 242 -3.29 4.67 21.16
C ARG A 242 -4.69 4.12 20.91
N THR A 243 -4.87 3.43 19.80
CA THR A 243 -6.16 2.88 19.35
C THR A 243 -6.15 1.37 19.17
N THR A 244 -5.01 0.71 19.36
CA THR A 244 -4.84 -0.74 19.19
C THR A 244 -4.65 -1.43 20.52
N ALA A 245 -5.48 -2.42 20.79
CA ALA A 245 -5.31 -3.36 21.88
C ALA A 245 -4.58 -4.61 21.36
N PHE A 246 -3.38 -4.87 21.86
CA PHE A 246 -2.59 -6.04 21.49
C PHE A 246 -2.79 -7.18 22.48
N ASP A 247 -2.94 -8.40 21.96
CA ASP A 247 -2.87 -9.61 22.78
C ASP A 247 -1.54 -9.62 23.56
N PRO A 248 -1.55 -9.90 24.89
CA PRO A 248 -0.32 -9.98 25.69
C PRO A 248 0.72 -10.99 25.19
N ALA A 249 0.30 -12.01 24.44
CA ALA A 249 1.19 -13.01 23.84
C ALA A 249 2.03 -12.47 22.66
N LEU A 250 1.68 -11.30 22.11
CA LEU A 250 2.44 -10.66 21.03
C LEU A 250 3.63 -9.90 21.60
N ASP A 251 4.84 -10.33 21.22
CA ASP A 251 6.07 -9.64 21.58
C ASP A 251 6.21 -8.30 20.83
N GLU A 252 7.22 -7.50 21.22
CA GLU A 252 7.48 -6.19 20.59
C GLU A 252 7.82 -6.31 19.10
N VAL A 253 8.57 -7.35 18.73
CA VAL A 253 8.96 -7.60 17.33
C VAL A 253 7.72 -7.81 16.48
N GLU A 254 6.76 -8.59 16.96
CA GLU A 254 5.50 -8.84 16.28
C GLU A 254 4.69 -7.55 16.06
N ARG A 255 4.60 -6.69 17.09
CA ARG A 255 3.93 -5.39 17.02
C ARG A 255 4.62 -4.45 16.03
N LEU A 256 5.97 -4.44 16.00
CA LEU A 256 6.76 -3.67 15.04
C LEU A 256 6.53 -4.14 13.61
N ILE A 257 6.46 -5.45 13.35
CA ILE A 257 6.16 -5.98 12.02
C ILE A 257 4.79 -5.53 11.53
N LEU A 258 3.76 -5.57 12.38
CA LEU A 258 2.41 -5.12 12.04
C LEU A 258 2.32 -3.61 11.79
N ALA A 259 3.21 -2.82 12.39
CA ALA A 259 3.31 -1.38 12.21
C ALA A 259 4.34 -0.97 11.14
N ASP A 260 5.01 -1.94 10.48
CA ASP A 260 6.09 -1.66 9.55
C ASP A 260 5.62 -0.77 8.39
N ALA A 261 6.37 0.32 8.15
CA ALA A 261 6.11 1.22 7.04
C ALA A 261 6.31 0.47 5.72
N GLN A 262 5.30 0.46 4.87
CA GLN A 262 5.39 -0.21 3.57
C GLN A 262 5.69 0.79 2.46
N THR A 263 6.39 0.32 1.43
CA THR A 263 6.49 1.01 0.15
C THR A 263 5.83 0.14 -0.90
N SER A 264 4.92 0.70 -1.68
CA SER A 264 4.16 -0.02 -2.70
C SER A 264 3.53 -1.31 -2.16
N GLY A 265 2.89 -1.22 -1.00
CA GLY A 265 2.24 -2.36 -0.36
C GLY A 265 0.97 -2.81 -1.10
N GLY A 266 0.29 -3.79 -0.52
CA GLY A 266 -0.94 -4.32 -1.09
C GLY A 266 -2.17 -3.50 -0.73
N LEU A 267 -3.30 -3.81 -1.38
CA LEU A 267 -4.58 -3.28 -0.97
C LEU A 267 -5.07 -4.00 0.29
N LEU A 268 -5.65 -3.24 1.19
CA LEU A 268 -6.45 -3.70 2.32
C LEU A 268 -7.92 -3.50 1.95
N LEU A 269 -8.64 -4.59 1.83
CA LEU A 269 -10.00 -4.63 1.31
C LEU A 269 -10.98 -5.06 2.39
N ALA A 270 -12.08 -4.31 2.57
CA ALA A 270 -13.21 -4.71 3.40
C ALA A 270 -14.31 -5.28 2.48
N VAL A 271 -14.64 -6.56 2.65
CA VAL A 271 -15.57 -7.29 1.80
C VAL A 271 -16.64 -8.01 2.62
N SER A 272 -17.87 -8.04 2.11
CA SER A 272 -18.94 -8.77 2.77
C SER A 272 -18.60 -10.25 2.96
N PRO A 273 -19.06 -10.91 4.04
CA PRO A 273 -18.83 -12.34 4.24
C PRO A 273 -19.28 -13.21 3.05
N ALA A 274 -20.36 -12.81 2.39
CA ALA A 274 -20.90 -13.52 1.23
C ALA A 274 -19.96 -13.46 0.01
N SER A 275 -19.21 -12.38 -0.17
CA SER A 275 -18.29 -12.19 -1.30
C SER A 275 -16.84 -12.55 -0.96
N ALA A 276 -16.51 -12.86 0.31
CA ALA A 276 -15.12 -13.09 0.73
C ALA A 276 -14.47 -14.26 0.00
N ALA A 277 -15.17 -15.37 -0.18
CA ALA A 277 -14.68 -16.54 -0.92
C ALA A 277 -14.48 -16.22 -2.41
N GLN A 278 -15.37 -15.44 -3.03
CA GLN A 278 -15.24 -14.99 -4.41
C GLN A 278 -14.00 -14.09 -4.56
N LEU A 279 -13.82 -13.12 -3.64
CA LEU A 279 -12.65 -12.22 -3.65
C LEU A 279 -11.34 -12.99 -3.53
N THR A 280 -11.20 -13.87 -2.55
CA THR A 280 -9.95 -14.64 -2.36
C THR A 280 -9.67 -15.57 -3.55
N HIS A 281 -10.70 -16.16 -4.15
CA HIS A 281 -10.56 -16.94 -5.38
C HIS A 281 -10.10 -16.07 -6.56
N ALA A 282 -10.71 -14.91 -6.77
CA ALA A 282 -10.34 -13.97 -7.84
C ALA A 282 -8.90 -13.46 -7.64
N LEU A 283 -8.50 -13.06 -6.43
CA LEU A 283 -7.13 -12.65 -6.10
C LEU A 283 -6.12 -13.75 -6.45
N THR A 284 -6.41 -15.00 -6.10
CA THR A 284 -5.55 -16.16 -6.42
C THR A 284 -5.47 -16.39 -7.93
N SER A 285 -6.60 -16.34 -8.63
CA SER A 285 -6.69 -16.52 -10.08
C SER A 285 -5.95 -15.42 -10.84
N HIS A 286 -6.02 -14.18 -10.34
CA HIS A 286 -5.28 -13.03 -10.87
C HIS A 286 -3.81 -12.99 -10.44
N LYS A 287 -3.34 -14.00 -9.67
CA LYS A 287 -1.96 -14.12 -9.18
C LYS A 287 -1.54 -12.94 -8.30
N SER A 288 -2.45 -12.44 -7.46
CA SER A 288 -2.10 -11.50 -6.39
C SER A 288 -1.07 -12.14 -5.45
N LEU A 289 -0.14 -11.35 -4.91
CA LEU A 289 0.94 -11.89 -4.06
C LEU A 289 0.44 -12.45 -2.73
N ALA A 290 -0.74 -12.02 -2.29
CA ALA A 290 -1.50 -12.62 -1.20
C ALA A 290 -3.00 -12.51 -1.47
N ALA A 291 -3.78 -13.39 -0.81
CA ALA A 291 -5.23 -13.39 -0.76
C ALA A 291 -5.66 -13.77 0.66
N ALA A 292 -5.14 -13.03 1.66
CA ALA A 292 -5.20 -13.42 3.06
C ALA A 292 -6.34 -12.69 3.79
N ILE A 293 -7.30 -13.45 4.33
CA ILE A 293 -8.26 -12.91 5.30
C ILE A 293 -7.52 -12.73 6.62
N ILE A 294 -7.29 -11.48 7.01
CA ILE A 294 -6.50 -11.13 8.19
C ILE A 294 -7.35 -10.74 9.39
N GLY A 295 -8.64 -10.48 9.19
CA GLY A 295 -9.51 -9.99 10.27
C GLY A 295 -10.96 -9.83 9.87
N THR A 296 -11.72 -9.26 10.81
CA THR A 296 -13.15 -8.98 10.67
C THR A 296 -13.45 -7.57 11.21
N VAL A 297 -14.26 -6.83 10.49
CA VAL A 297 -14.82 -5.55 10.93
C VAL A 297 -15.96 -5.81 11.92
N SER A 298 -16.05 -5.03 12.97
CA SER A 298 -17.07 -5.16 14.02
C SER A 298 -17.66 -3.80 14.39
N THR A 299 -18.82 -3.83 15.05
CA THR A 299 -19.33 -2.66 15.76
C THR A 299 -18.43 -2.33 16.95
N GLY A 300 -18.23 -1.07 17.24
CA GLY A 300 -17.40 -0.63 18.37
C GLY A 300 -16.92 0.82 18.17
N ASP A 301 -16.01 1.26 19.02
CA ASP A 301 -15.44 2.60 18.93
C ASP A 301 -14.72 2.79 17.59
N PRO A 302 -15.02 3.86 16.82
CA PRO A 302 -14.41 4.10 15.51
C PRO A 302 -12.87 4.13 15.58
N GLY A 303 -12.23 3.40 14.65
CA GLY A 303 -10.77 3.34 14.56
C GLY A 303 -10.09 2.39 15.55
N ARG A 304 -10.83 1.70 16.41
CA ARG A 304 -10.26 0.73 17.36
C ARG A 304 -9.91 -0.58 16.67
N ILE A 305 -8.71 -1.07 16.96
CA ILE A 305 -8.20 -2.35 16.47
C ILE A 305 -7.93 -3.27 17.66
N THR A 306 -8.36 -4.51 17.59
CA THR A 306 -7.91 -5.58 18.48
C THR A 306 -7.04 -6.54 17.70
N VAL A 307 -5.79 -6.73 18.14
CA VAL A 307 -4.86 -7.69 17.52
C VAL A 307 -4.76 -8.93 18.39
N ARG A 308 -5.19 -10.09 17.84
CA ARG A 308 -5.08 -11.40 18.47
C ARG A 308 -3.81 -12.12 18.05
N ALA A 309 -3.23 -12.88 18.96
CA ALA A 309 -2.21 -13.86 18.60
C ALA A 309 -2.83 -15.02 17.81
N GLY A 310 -2.02 -15.69 16.96
CA GLY A 310 -2.46 -16.85 16.18
C GLY A 310 -3.17 -16.51 14.87
N SER A 311 -3.80 -17.52 14.28
CA SER A 311 -4.52 -17.45 13.00
C SER A 311 -6.02 -17.20 13.21
N ALA A 312 -6.73 -16.87 12.12
CA ALA A 312 -8.18 -16.72 12.14
C ALA A 312 -8.85 -18.01 12.67
N PRO A 313 -9.93 -17.89 13.44
CA PRO A 313 -10.76 -19.05 13.75
C PRO A 313 -11.27 -19.68 12.46
N THR A 314 -11.22 -21.02 12.39
CA THR A 314 -11.73 -21.84 11.26
C THR A 314 -13.24 -21.77 11.16
#